data_8188f70baf082cf9930a14a9557ec3a7
#
_entry.id   8188f70baf082cf9930a14a9557ec3a7
#
_cell.length_a   1.000
_cell.length_b   1.000
_cell.length_c   1.000
_cell.angle_alpha   90.00
_cell.angle_beta   90.00
_cell.angle_gamma   90.00
#
_symmetry.space_group_name_H-M   'P 1'
#
loop_
_entity.id
_entity.type
_entity.pdbx_description
1 polymer ?
#
loop_
_entity_poly.entity_id
_entity_poly.type
_entity_poly.pdbx_seq_one_letter_code
_entity_poly.pdbx_strand_id
1 'polypeptide(L)'
;MSMSKPFRFGLQAYAPASAKDWRDLARKAESLGFSSFHLADHVIGPGPALNATGHPVQTVAAIPAMAVAAEATSTIKVGCRVLCIDYRNPVMLAKEAATLDFFSDGRLELGLGAGWLKNEYEAMGIPFDRAGVRIDRMEEVIELLRASFAEGELNIDGRHVHAVGFEAVPKPVCKPGPPLMIGGGAKRVLTIAGREADIVSLNFDNSSGKLGAEGIGSSTAELTEQKIRWVREGAGDRFADIELEIAAYFTVVTPDGAGTRAKMAPMFGMTPEVLAEHPHALIGSVDEICDRIVERRERYGISYVSFGASAVDAVAPVIERLAGK
;
A
#
# COMPACT_ATOMS: atom_id res chain seq x y z
N MET A 1 -0.65 28.34 -6.99
CA MET A 1 -1.31 27.42 -6.03
C MET A 1 -1.41 26.07 -6.73
N SER A 2 -0.71 25.05 -6.27
CA SER A 2 -0.91 23.70 -6.77
C SER A 2 -2.34 23.29 -6.45
N MET A 3 -3.13 22.91 -7.47
CA MET A 3 -4.46 22.36 -7.21
C MET A 3 -4.31 21.07 -6.42
N SER A 4 -5.08 20.90 -5.35
CA SER A 4 -5.10 19.66 -4.58
C SER A 4 -5.52 18.51 -5.50
N LYS A 5 -4.84 17.36 -5.39
CA LYS A 5 -5.22 16.16 -6.16
C LYS A 5 -6.64 15.71 -5.76
N PRO A 6 -7.43 15.19 -6.71
CA PRO A 6 -8.75 14.66 -6.41
C PRO A 6 -8.66 13.47 -5.46
N PHE A 7 -9.68 13.28 -4.63
CA PHE A 7 -9.71 12.13 -3.73
C PHE A 7 -9.84 10.82 -4.49
N ARG A 8 -8.99 9.86 -4.12
CA ARG A 8 -9.05 8.46 -4.51
C ARG A 8 -9.22 7.57 -3.29
N PHE A 9 -9.93 6.46 -3.49
CA PHE A 9 -10.19 5.51 -2.42
C PHE A 9 -9.81 4.09 -2.84
N GLY A 10 -9.03 3.41 -2.01
CA GLY A 10 -8.68 2.01 -2.18
C GLY A 10 -9.46 1.11 -1.23
N LEU A 11 -9.72 -0.12 -1.65
CA LEU A 11 -10.25 -1.19 -0.81
C LEU A 11 -9.21 -2.29 -0.68
N GLN A 12 -8.82 -2.65 0.54
CA GLN A 12 -7.85 -3.70 0.81
C GLN A 12 -8.52 -4.92 1.44
N ALA A 13 -8.33 -6.11 0.84
CA ALA A 13 -8.87 -7.37 1.30
C ALA A 13 -7.78 -8.43 1.43
N TYR A 14 -7.99 -9.48 2.27
CA TYR A 14 -6.95 -10.48 2.58
C TYR A 14 -7.42 -11.92 2.44
N ALA A 15 -8.65 -12.21 2.84
CA ALA A 15 -9.10 -13.57 3.08
C ALA A 15 -10.54 -13.78 2.58
N PRO A 16 -10.73 -13.93 1.26
CA PRO A 16 -12.04 -14.29 0.73
C PRO A 16 -12.43 -15.71 1.18
N ALA A 17 -13.73 -15.93 1.42
CA ALA A 17 -14.25 -17.26 1.74
C ALA A 17 -14.31 -18.17 0.49
N SER A 18 -14.38 -17.57 -0.70
CA SER A 18 -14.40 -18.31 -1.98
C SER A 18 -13.88 -17.45 -3.14
N ALA A 19 -13.58 -18.09 -4.27
CA ALA A 19 -13.24 -17.38 -5.51
C ALA A 19 -14.40 -16.49 -6.02
N LYS A 20 -15.65 -16.88 -5.71
CA LYS A 20 -16.82 -16.04 -6.02
C LYS A 20 -16.83 -14.79 -5.18
N ASP A 21 -16.64 -14.91 -3.88
CA ASP A 21 -16.63 -13.77 -2.97
C ASP A 21 -15.53 -12.75 -3.32
N TRP A 22 -14.36 -13.24 -3.76
CA TRP A 22 -13.28 -12.36 -4.21
C TRP A 22 -13.69 -11.51 -5.41
N ARG A 23 -14.28 -12.14 -6.43
CA ARG A 23 -14.77 -11.43 -7.62
C ARG A 23 -15.92 -10.47 -7.30
N ASP A 24 -16.85 -10.91 -6.46
CA ASP A 24 -18.00 -10.10 -6.07
C ASP A 24 -17.57 -8.88 -5.26
N LEU A 25 -16.59 -9.04 -4.37
CA LEU A 25 -16.03 -7.93 -3.61
C LEU A 25 -15.31 -6.92 -4.51
N ALA A 26 -14.53 -7.40 -5.50
CA ALA A 26 -13.87 -6.53 -6.47
C ALA A 26 -14.89 -5.73 -7.31
N ARG A 27 -15.94 -6.37 -7.83
CA ARG A 27 -17.04 -5.73 -8.55
C ARG A 27 -17.80 -4.73 -7.67
N LYS A 28 -18.04 -5.09 -6.42
CA LYS A 28 -18.68 -4.22 -5.44
C LYS A 28 -17.86 -2.96 -5.19
N ALA A 29 -16.55 -3.10 -4.98
CA ALA A 29 -15.64 -1.98 -4.83
C ALA A 29 -15.72 -1.05 -6.05
N GLU A 30 -15.64 -1.60 -7.26
CA GLU A 30 -15.78 -0.84 -8.50
C GLU A 30 -17.13 -0.11 -8.57
N SER A 31 -18.24 -0.79 -8.29
CA SER A 31 -19.59 -0.21 -8.34
C SER A 31 -19.83 0.89 -7.31
N LEU A 32 -19.13 0.85 -6.18
CA LEU A 32 -19.20 1.87 -5.13
C LEU A 32 -18.27 3.07 -5.39
N GLY A 33 -17.50 3.07 -6.49
CA GLY A 33 -16.62 4.16 -6.86
C GLY A 33 -15.24 4.13 -6.20
N PHE A 34 -14.82 3.00 -5.64
CA PHE A 34 -13.41 2.83 -5.27
C PHE A 34 -12.54 2.88 -6.52
N SER A 35 -11.40 3.55 -6.42
CA SER A 35 -10.44 3.70 -7.51
C SER A 35 -9.47 2.52 -7.63
N SER A 36 -9.30 1.75 -6.55
CA SER A 36 -8.40 0.61 -6.52
C SER A 36 -8.86 -0.51 -5.58
N PHE A 37 -8.49 -1.73 -5.94
CA PHE A 37 -8.70 -2.94 -5.16
C PHE A 37 -7.35 -3.60 -4.88
N HIS A 38 -6.99 -3.70 -3.61
CA HIS A 38 -5.66 -4.13 -3.17
C HIS A 38 -5.71 -5.34 -2.24
N LEU A 39 -4.57 -6.02 -2.13
CA LEU A 39 -4.27 -6.91 -1.02
C LEU A 39 -2.84 -6.65 -0.51
N ALA A 40 -2.42 -7.35 0.53
CA ALA A 40 -1.03 -7.36 0.97
C ALA A 40 -0.27 -8.53 0.31
N ASP A 41 0.99 -8.72 0.66
CA ASP A 41 1.82 -9.83 0.17
C ASP A 41 2.34 -10.64 1.36
N HIS A 42 1.42 -11.32 2.03
CA HIS A 42 1.74 -12.25 3.12
C HIS A 42 1.44 -13.69 2.71
N VAL A 43 2.31 -14.60 3.08
CA VAL A 43 2.35 -15.97 2.54
C VAL A 43 2.00 -17.02 3.59
N ILE A 44 2.39 -16.80 4.85
CA ILE A 44 2.19 -17.80 5.90
C ILE A 44 0.74 -17.83 6.40
N GLY A 45 0.22 -19.04 6.52
CA GLY A 45 -1.10 -19.30 7.08
C GLY A 45 -1.11 -19.35 8.61
N PRO A 46 -2.28 -19.71 9.22
CA PRO A 46 -2.41 -19.80 10.67
C PRO A 46 -1.37 -20.75 11.30
N GLY A 47 -0.77 -20.32 12.40
CA GLY A 47 0.22 -21.10 13.12
C GLY A 47 1.07 -20.23 14.05
N PRO A 48 2.00 -20.82 14.83
CA PRO A 48 2.81 -20.07 15.79
C PRO A 48 3.59 -18.91 15.18
N ALA A 49 4.11 -19.05 13.96
CA ALA A 49 4.87 -18.01 13.28
C ALA A 49 4.00 -16.77 12.99
N LEU A 50 2.79 -16.96 12.45
CA LEU A 50 1.86 -15.85 12.19
C LEU A 50 1.33 -15.26 13.49
N ASN A 51 0.92 -16.09 14.44
CA ASN A 51 0.34 -15.63 15.70
C ASN A 51 1.29 -14.70 16.48
N ALA A 52 2.60 -14.95 16.40
CA ALA A 52 3.61 -14.11 17.03
C ALA A 52 3.72 -12.71 16.42
N THR A 53 3.15 -12.46 15.25
CA THR A 53 3.23 -11.17 14.53
C THR A 53 2.07 -10.24 14.80
N GLY A 54 0.91 -10.77 15.21
CA GLY A 54 -0.35 -10.04 15.28
C GLY A 54 -0.96 -9.67 13.91
N HIS A 55 -0.37 -10.14 12.80
CA HIS A 55 -0.89 -9.88 11.46
C HIS A 55 -2.11 -10.76 11.14
N PRO A 56 -3.15 -10.21 10.47
CA PRO A 56 -4.27 -11.02 10.02
C PRO A 56 -3.86 -12.05 8.97
N VAL A 57 -4.59 -13.17 8.90
CA VAL A 57 -4.36 -14.21 7.89
C VAL A 57 -4.66 -13.67 6.49
N GLN A 58 -3.73 -13.86 5.56
CA GLN A 58 -3.98 -13.74 4.13
C GLN A 58 -4.11 -15.15 3.53
N THR A 59 -5.24 -15.43 2.87
CA THR A 59 -5.54 -16.79 2.39
C THR A 59 -5.18 -17.00 0.92
N VAL A 60 -4.92 -15.94 0.17
CA VAL A 60 -4.64 -15.98 -1.27
C VAL A 60 -3.34 -15.27 -1.61
N ALA A 61 -2.58 -15.81 -2.56
CA ALA A 61 -1.36 -15.18 -3.03
C ALA A 61 -1.67 -13.90 -3.85
N ALA A 62 -0.81 -12.89 -3.70
CA ALA A 62 -1.06 -11.54 -4.22
C ALA A 62 -1.30 -11.51 -5.74
N ILE A 63 -0.34 -12.01 -6.53
CA ILE A 63 -0.39 -11.87 -8.00
C ILE A 63 -1.56 -12.63 -8.63
N PRO A 64 -1.85 -13.91 -8.29
CA PRO A 64 -3.04 -14.60 -8.80
C PRO A 64 -4.34 -13.91 -8.38
N ALA A 65 -4.42 -13.40 -7.15
CA ALA A 65 -5.62 -12.72 -6.69
C ALA A 65 -5.86 -11.39 -7.42
N MET A 66 -4.80 -10.61 -7.70
CA MET A 66 -4.89 -9.42 -8.54
C MET A 66 -5.37 -9.73 -9.95
N ALA A 67 -4.87 -10.80 -10.58
CA ALA A 67 -5.29 -11.21 -11.92
C ALA A 67 -6.79 -11.57 -11.96
N VAL A 68 -7.28 -12.30 -10.95
CA VAL A 68 -8.71 -12.63 -10.83
C VAL A 68 -9.56 -11.39 -10.60
N ALA A 69 -9.09 -10.42 -9.80
CA ALA A 69 -9.79 -9.16 -9.59
C ALA A 69 -9.83 -8.32 -10.87
N ALA A 70 -8.72 -8.24 -11.60
CA ALA A 70 -8.63 -7.54 -12.88
C ALA A 70 -9.62 -8.12 -13.92
N GLU A 71 -9.68 -9.44 -14.04
CA GLU A 71 -10.62 -10.13 -14.96
C GLU A 71 -12.09 -9.92 -14.55
N ALA A 72 -12.36 -9.78 -13.26
CA ALA A 72 -13.70 -9.61 -12.74
C ALA A 72 -14.25 -8.17 -12.87
N THR A 73 -13.41 -7.19 -13.20
CA THR A 73 -13.69 -5.75 -13.18
C THR A 73 -13.26 -5.08 -14.48
N SER A 74 -13.63 -3.81 -14.70
CA SER A 74 -13.39 -3.13 -15.99
C SER A 74 -12.58 -1.84 -15.85
N THR A 75 -12.66 -1.13 -14.73
CA THR A 75 -12.10 0.21 -14.57
C THR A 75 -11.25 0.39 -13.33
N ILE A 76 -11.57 -0.34 -12.25
CA ILE A 76 -10.87 -0.24 -10.98
C ILE A 76 -9.41 -0.70 -11.14
N LYS A 77 -8.47 0.04 -10.56
CA LYS A 77 -7.07 -0.37 -10.50
C LYS A 77 -6.93 -1.60 -9.60
N VAL A 78 -6.01 -2.48 -9.94
CA VAL A 78 -5.65 -3.63 -9.10
C VAL A 78 -4.21 -3.52 -8.65
N GLY A 79 -3.91 -3.91 -7.43
CA GLY A 79 -2.56 -3.78 -6.93
C GLY A 79 -2.30 -4.53 -5.64
N CYS A 80 -1.06 -4.51 -5.21
CA CYS A 80 -0.64 -5.00 -3.91
C CYS A 80 -0.07 -3.84 -3.10
N ARG A 81 -0.52 -3.69 -1.87
CA ARG A 81 -0.04 -2.66 -0.97
C ARG A 81 0.65 -3.30 0.24
N VAL A 82 1.93 -3.71 0.11
CA VAL A 82 2.82 -3.69 -1.06
C VAL A 82 3.43 -5.09 -1.25
N LEU A 83 3.94 -5.41 -2.45
CA LEU A 83 4.71 -6.63 -2.70
C LEU A 83 6.05 -6.58 -1.96
N CYS A 84 6.41 -7.66 -1.28
CA CYS A 84 7.72 -7.82 -0.68
C CYS A 84 8.74 -8.25 -1.75
N ILE A 85 9.76 -7.44 -1.97
CA ILE A 85 10.77 -7.70 -3.02
C ILE A 85 11.57 -8.98 -2.78
N ASP A 86 11.63 -9.44 -1.54
CA ASP A 86 12.42 -10.63 -1.16
C ASP A 86 11.68 -11.96 -1.34
N TYR A 87 10.35 -11.92 -1.60
CA TYR A 87 9.56 -13.15 -1.74
C TYR A 87 9.59 -13.74 -3.14
N ARG A 88 10.22 -13.06 -4.11
CA ARG A 88 10.32 -13.46 -5.52
C ARG A 88 11.68 -13.13 -6.11
N ASN A 89 12.07 -13.89 -7.13
CA ASN A 89 13.16 -13.46 -7.98
C ASN A 89 12.77 -12.14 -8.68
N PRO A 90 13.60 -11.09 -8.69
CA PRO A 90 13.27 -9.79 -9.26
C PRO A 90 12.90 -9.83 -10.76
N VAL A 91 13.54 -10.69 -11.55
CA VAL A 91 13.23 -10.87 -12.99
C VAL A 91 11.83 -11.49 -13.15
N MET A 92 11.48 -12.45 -12.30
CA MET A 92 10.12 -13.01 -12.28
C MET A 92 9.09 -11.96 -11.90
N LEU A 93 9.37 -11.13 -10.88
CA LEU A 93 8.50 -10.04 -10.48
C LEU A 93 8.26 -9.05 -11.63
N ALA A 94 9.32 -8.68 -12.38
CA ALA A 94 9.19 -7.81 -13.55
C ALA A 94 8.30 -8.42 -14.63
N LYS A 95 8.48 -9.72 -14.90
CA LYS A 95 7.65 -10.47 -15.86
C LYS A 95 6.18 -10.52 -15.42
N GLU A 96 5.93 -10.84 -14.16
CA GLU A 96 4.59 -10.94 -13.59
C GLU A 96 3.89 -9.56 -13.58
N ALA A 97 4.58 -8.50 -13.20
CA ALA A 97 4.04 -7.14 -13.20
C ALA A 97 3.66 -6.68 -14.61
N ALA A 98 4.54 -6.85 -15.60
CA ALA A 98 4.25 -6.49 -16.98
C ALA A 98 3.09 -7.33 -17.57
N THR A 99 3.01 -8.62 -17.21
CA THR A 99 1.93 -9.52 -17.63
C THR A 99 0.59 -9.12 -17.02
N LEU A 100 0.59 -8.75 -15.73
CA LEU A 100 -0.62 -8.31 -15.05
C LEU A 100 -1.11 -6.96 -15.58
N ASP A 101 -0.19 -6.03 -15.86
CA ASP A 101 -0.53 -4.76 -16.50
C ASP A 101 -1.13 -4.98 -17.89
N PHE A 102 -0.55 -5.92 -18.67
CA PHE A 102 -1.06 -6.31 -19.98
C PHE A 102 -2.48 -6.91 -19.90
N PHE A 103 -2.73 -7.88 -19.02
CA PHE A 103 -4.04 -8.51 -18.88
C PHE A 103 -5.10 -7.62 -18.21
N SER A 104 -4.69 -6.60 -17.49
CA SER A 104 -5.60 -5.62 -16.89
C SER A 104 -5.83 -4.39 -17.75
N ASP A 105 -5.31 -4.33 -18.97
CA ASP A 105 -5.37 -3.15 -19.85
C ASP A 105 -4.83 -1.87 -19.15
N GLY A 106 -3.67 -1.99 -18.49
CA GLY A 106 -2.99 -0.85 -17.85
C GLY A 106 -3.63 -0.44 -16.52
N ARG A 107 -4.27 -1.36 -15.79
CA ARG A 107 -4.89 -1.07 -14.49
C ARG A 107 -4.06 -1.50 -13.29
N LEU A 108 -2.82 -1.93 -13.47
CA LEU A 108 -1.93 -2.28 -12.36
C LEU A 108 -1.45 -1.02 -11.64
N GLU A 109 -1.50 -1.03 -10.30
CA GLU A 109 -0.69 -0.19 -9.41
C GLU A 109 0.37 -1.08 -8.76
N LEU A 110 1.65 -0.88 -9.15
CA LEU A 110 2.74 -1.74 -8.72
C LEU A 110 3.30 -1.28 -7.37
N GLY A 111 2.83 -1.89 -6.29
CA GLY A 111 3.31 -1.59 -4.95
C GLY A 111 4.53 -2.41 -4.55
N LEU A 112 5.58 -1.76 -4.05
CA LEU A 112 6.82 -2.39 -3.59
C LEU A 112 7.19 -1.99 -2.16
N GLY A 113 7.78 -2.94 -1.42
CA GLY A 113 8.32 -2.72 -0.10
C GLY A 113 9.52 -3.61 0.19
N ALA A 114 10.42 -3.14 1.06
CA ALA A 114 11.67 -3.83 1.42
C ALA A 114 11.46 -5.00 2.41
N GLY A 115 10.22 -5.39 2.69
CA GLY A 115 9.92 -6.44 3.67
C GLY A 115 10.09 -5.97 5.13
N TRP A 116 9.35 -6.58 6.05
CA TRP A 116 9.38 -6.18 7.46
C TRP A 116 9.04 -7.30 8.44
N LEU A 117 8.23 -8.29 8.05
CA LEU A 117 7.67 -9.29 8.95
C LEU A 117 8.66 -10.43 9.20
N LYS A 118 9.57 -10.24 10.17
CA LYS A 118 10.68 -11.15 10.45
C LYS A 118 10.26 -12.61 10.58
N ASN A 119 9.21 -12.90 11.34
CA ASN A 119 8.76 -14.28 11.57
C ASN A 119 8.30 -14.97 10.27
N GLU A 120 7.79 -14.23 9.31
CA GLU A 120 7.40 -14.76 8.00
C GLU A 120 8.62 -15.17 7.17
N TYR A 121 9.65 -14.31 7.12
CA TYR A 121 10.94 -14.65 6.49
C TYR A 121 11.53 -15.93 7.08
N GLU A 122 11.60 -16.00 8.41
CA GLU A 122 12.15 -17.16 9.11
C GLU A 122 11.34 -18.44 8.84
N ALA A 123 9.99 -18.34 8.84
CA ALA A 123 9.11 -19.47 8.54
C ALA A 123 9.25 -20.00 7.12
N MET A 124 9.56 -19.13 6.16
CA MET A 124 9.80 -19.48 4.76
C MET A 124 11.24 -19.87 4.46
N GLY A 125 12.16 -19.78 5.42
CA GLY A 125 13.59 -20.03 5.21
C GLY A 125 14.29 -18.95 4.38
N ILE A 126 13.73 -17.75 4.30
CA ILE A 126 14.33 -16.60 3.62
C ILE A 126 15.19 -15.84 4.64
N PRO A 127 16.45 -15.48 4.33
CA PRO A 127 17.28 -14.67 5.21
C PRO A 127 16.66 -13.31 5.50
N PHE A 128 16.49 -12.97 6.78
CA PHE A 128 16.04 -11.64 7.19
C PHE A 128 17.26 -10.73 7.39
N ASP A 129 17.75 -10.18 6.29
CA ASP A 129 18.90 -9.27 6.28
C ASP A 129 18.60 -7.99 7.09
N ARG A 130 19.67 -7.25 7.44
CA ARG A 130 19.53 -5.91 8.03
C ARG A 130 18.73 -5.01 7.11
N ALA A 131 17.92 -4.12 7.67
CA ALA A 131 17.05 -3.21 6.91
C ALA A 131 17.81 -2.45 5.80
N GLY A 132 19.04 -1.99 6.06
CA GLY A 132 19.85 -1.33 5.05
C GLY A 132 20.10 -2.18 3.80
N VAL A 133 20.41 -3.47 3.98
CA VAL A 133 20.66 -4.42 2.86
C VAL A 133 19.38 -4.67 2.06
N ARG A 134 18.23 -4.85 2.74
CA ARG A 134 16.95 -5.02 2.07
C ARG A 134 16.53 -3.77 1.29
N ILE A 135 16.83 -2.58 1.82
CA ILE A 135 16.56 -1.31 1.15
C ILE A 135 17.48 -1.12 -0.06
N ASP A 136 18.79 -1.45 0.04
CA ASP A 136 19.71 -1.45 -1.10
C ASP A 136 19.19 -2.36 -2.22
N ARG A 137 18.75 -3.56 -1.87
CA ARG A 137 18.15 -4.51 -2.81
C ARG A 137 16.88 -3.96 -3.46
N MET A 138 16.03 -3.26 -2.70
CA MET A 138 14.83 -2.62 -3.25
C MET A 138 15.17 -1.57 -4.31
N GLU A 139 16.22 -0.77 -4.12
CA GLU A 139 16.68 0.21 -5.11
C GLU A 139 17.09 -0.48 -6.42
N GLU A 140 17.87 -1.58 -6.33
CA GLU A 140 18.26 -2.35 -7.53
C GLU A 140 17.05 -3.04 -8.20
N VAL A 141 16.06 -3.51 -7.42
CA VAL A 141 14.81 -4.06 -7.98
C VAL A 141 14.00 -2.99 -8.72
N ILE A 142 13.93 -1.76 -8.21
CA ILE A 142 13.26 -0.64 -8.90
C ILE A 142 13.97 -0.35 -10.23
N GLU A 143 15.30 -0.33 -10.25
CA GLU A 143 16.10 -0.15 -11.46
C GLU A 143 15.81 -1.25 -12.49
N LEU A 144 15.82 -2.52 -12.06
CA LEU A 144 15.48 -3.66 -12.92
C LEU A 144 14.07 -3.54 -13.51
N LEU A 145 13.08 -3.19 -12.69
CA LEU A 145 11.70 -3.05 -13.16
C LEU A 145 11.59 -1.98 -14.24
N ARG A 146 12.21 -0.81 -14.04
CA ARG A 146 12.23 0.26 -15.04
C ARG A 146 12.92 -0.16 -16.34
N ALA A 147 14.08 -0.80 -16.22
CA ALA A 147 14.80 -1.33 -17.38
C ALA A 147 13.99 -2.41 -18.11
N SER A 148 13.29 -3.29 -17.37
CA SER A 148 12.44 -4.34 -17.95
C SER A 148 11.23 -3.78 -18.71
N PHE A 149 10.71 -2.64 -18.30
CA PHE A 149 9.55 -1.98 -18.92
C PHE A 149 9.96 -1.13 -20.15
N ALA A 150 11.21 -0.70 -20.21
CA ALA A 150 11.79 -0.02 -21.37
C ALA A 150 12.13 -1.00 -22.51
N GLU A 151 12.28 -0.47 -23.72
CA GLU A 151 12.73 -1.25 -24.88
C GLU A 151 14.24 -1.56 -24.78
N GLY A 152 14.65 -2.69 -25.34
CA GLY A 152 16.04 -3.08 -25.46
C GLY A 152 16.47 -4.19 -24.50
N GLU A 153 17.73 -4.58 -24.64
CA GLU A 153 18.35 -5.65 -23.86
C GLU A 153 18.66 -5.19 -22.43
N LEU A 154 18.35 -6.03 -21.46
CA LEU A 154 18.72 -5.81 -20.07
C LEU A 154 20.24 -6.00 -19.87
N ASN A 155 20.81 -5.07 -19.13
CA ASN A 155 22.21 -5.11 -18.71
C ASN A 155 22.35 -4.60 -17.26
N ILE A 156 21.71 -5.32 -16.33
CA ILE A 156 21.76 -5.04 -14.89
C ILE A 156 22.70 -6.05 -14.25
N ASP A 157 23.81 -5.60 -13.72
CA ASP A 157 24.80 -6.40 -13.01
C ASP A 157 25.11 -5.74 -11.66
N GLY A 158 24.09 -5.70 -10.80
CA GLY A 158 24.14 -5.11 -9.48
C GLY A 158 24.69 -6.05 -8.44
N ARG A 159 24.75 -5.56 -7.21
CA ARG A 159 25.17 -6.36 -6.04
C ARG A 159 24.12 -7.41 -5.65
N HIS A 160 22.87 -7.11 -5.83
CA HIS A 160 21.73 -7.92 -5.39
C HIS A 160 20.88 -8.43 -6.55
N VAL A 161 20.94 -7.77 -7.69
CA VAL A 161 20.11 -8.06 -8.87
C VAL A 161 21.00 -8.26 -10.09
N HIS A 162 20.79 -9.39 -10.79
CA HIS A 162 21.49 -9.70 -12.03
C HIS A 162 20.50 -10.07 -13.11
N ALA A 163 20.54 -9.34 -14.24
CA ALA A 163 19.69 -9.57 -15.42
C ALA A 163 20.38 -9.04 -16.69
N VAL A 164 21.03 -9.93 -17.44
CA VAL A 164 21.91 -9.58 -18.56
C VAL A 164 21.61 -10.45 -19.77
N GLY A 165 21.66 -9.88 -20.98
CA GLY A 165 21.66 -10.61 -22.24
C GLY A 165 20.29 -11.07 -22.74
N PHE A 166 19.21 -10.42 -22.31
CA PHE A 166 17.87 -10.68 -22.83
C PHE A 166 16.98 -9.45 -22.79
N GLU A 167 15.97 -9.41 -23.63
CA GLU A 167 14.91 -8.41 -23.59
C GLU A 167 13.72 -8.93 -22.77
N ALA A 168 13.23 -8.11 -21.84
CA ALA A 168 12.05 -8.47 -21.04
C ALA A 168 10.77 -8.29 -21.87
N VAL A 169 9.92 -9.32 -21.89
CA VAL A 169 8.61 -9.32 -22.56
C VAL A 169 7.56 -10.01 -21.66
N PRO A 170 6.27 -9.59 -21.70
CA PRO A 170 5.72 -8.48 -22.49
C PRO A 170 6.20 -7.14 -21.96
N LYS A 171 6.01 -6.07 -22.74
CA LYS A 171 6.08 -4.72 -22.21
C LYS A 171 4.72 -4.35 -21.60
N PRO A 172 4.69 -3.55 -20.52
CA PRO A 172 3.43 -3.09 -19.94
C PRO A 172 2.66 -2.19 -20.91
N VAL A 173 1.34 -2.14 -20.75
CA VAL A 173 0.44 -1.23 -21.47
C VAL A 173 0.71 0.21 -21.03
N CYS A 174 0.81 0.43 -19.73
CA CYS A 174 1.18 1.73 -19.16
C CYS A 174 2.59 2.12 -19.58
N LYS A 175 2.80 3.38 -19.97
CA LYS A 175 4.11 3.92 -20.34
C LYS A 175 4.52 5.05 -19.39
N PRO A 176 5.75 5.07 -18.91
CA PRO A 176 6.86 4.15 -19.15
C PRO A 176 6.73 2.80 -18.43
N GLY A 177 5.76 2.63 -17.54
CA GLY A 177 5.43 1.43 -16.76
C GLY A 177 4.19 1.67 -15.91
N PRO A 178 3.69 0.65 -15.17
CA PRO A 178 2.64 0.83 -14.18
C PRO A 178 3.06 1.86 -13.12
N PRO A 179 2.11 2.67 -12.58
CA PRO A 179 2.42 3.56 -11.47
C PRO A 179 3.08 2.79 -10.31
N LEU A 180 4.24 3.28 -9.87
CA LEU A 180 5.01 2.66 -8.79
C LEU A 180 4.55 3.22 -7.45
N MET A 181 4.04 2.35 -6.58
CA MET A 181 3.77 2.67 -5.18
C MET A 181 4.93 2.15 -4.31
N ILE A 182 5.47 2.97 -3.43
CA ILE A 182 6.41 2.52 -2.41
C ILE A 182 5.82 2.75 -1.02
N GLY A 183 5.73 1.67 -0.24
CA GLY A 183 5.23 1.70 1.12
C GLY A 183 6.33 1.73 2.16
N GLY A 184 6.19 2.59 3.18
CA GLY A 184 7.14 2.64 4.28
C GLY A 184 6.80 3.63 5.39
N GLY A 185 7.54 3.53 6.49
CA GLY A 185 7.39 4.39 7.66
C GLY A 185 8.70 5.01 8.17
N ALA A 186 9.86 4.50 7.73
CA ALA A 186 11.17 4.95 8.16
C ALA A 186 11.79 5.95 7.16
N LYS A 187 12.67 6.82 7.65
CA LYS A 187 13.26 7.94 6.87
C LYS A 187 13.84 7.49 5.53
N ARG A 188 14.74 6.47 5.53
CA ARG A 188 15.43 6.06 4.31
C ARG A 188 14.47 5.59 3.22
N VAL A 189 13.50 4.73 3.57
CA VAL A 189 12.50 4.23 2.61
C VAL A 189 11.65 5.37 2.06
N LEU A 190 11.21 6.31 2.91
CA LEU A 190 10.37 7.43 2.49
C LEU A 190 11.14 8.45 1.63
N THR A 191 12.44 8.66 1.88
CA THR A 191 13.29 9.48 1.00
C THR A 191 13.45 8.83 -0.38
N ILE A 192 13.65 7.50 -0.44
CA ILE A 192 13.68 6.75 -1.70
C ILE A 192 12.31 6.80 -2.39
N ALA A 193 11.22 6.62 -1.64
CA ALA A 193 9.87 6.72 -2.17
C ALA A 193 9.62 8.11 -2.81
N GLY A 194 10.07 9.18 -2.17
CA GLY A 194 10.04 10.52 -2.74
C GLY A 194 10.76 10.63 -4.07
N ARG A 195 11.93 10.01 -4.19
CA ARG A 195 12.75 10.04 -5.41
C ARG A 195 12.16 9.17 -6.54
N GLU A 196 11.60 8.00 -6.19
CA GLU A 196 11.32 6.95 -7.14
C GLU A 196 9.83 6.71 -7.41
N ALA A 197 8.93 6.94 -6.44
CA ALA A 197 7.55 6.52 -6.56
C ALA A 197 6.63 7.56 -7.20
N ASP A 198 5.55 7.08 -7.83
CA ASP A 198 4.40 7.88 -8.25
C ASP A 198 3.40 8.01 -7.10
N ILE A 199 3.30 6.96 -6.27
CA ILE A 199 2.43 6.89 -5.09
C ILE A 199 3.28 6.54 -3.88
N VAL A 200 3.23 7.35 -2.83
CA VAL A 200 3.91 7.06 -1.56
C VAL A 200 2.88 6.63 -0.53
N SER A 201 2.93 5.35 -0.14
CA SER A 201 2.07 4.78 0.90
C SER A 201 2.70 4.99 2.28
N LEU A 202 2.21 5.99 3.01
CA LEU A 202 2.66 6.29 4.37
C LEU A 202 2.18 5.19 5.33
N ASN A 203 3.10 4.59 6.06
CA ASN A 203 2.80 3.48 6.97
C ASN A 203 3.52 3.64 8.32
N PHE A 204 3.27 2.70 9.22
CA PHE A 204 4.00 2.57 10.48
C PHE A 204 5.48 2.29 10.23
N ASP A 205 6.33 2.70 11.18
CA ASP A 205 7.69 2.19 11.24
C ASP A 205 7.65 0.78 11.84
N ASN A 206 7.76 -0.21 10.97
CA ASN A 206 7.74 -1.63 11.33
C ASN A 206 9.16 -2.23 11.45
N SER A 207 10.16 -1.43 11.79
CA SER A 207 11.56 -1.87 11.95
C SER A 207 11.72 -2.93 13.05
N SER A 208 10.78 -3.00 14.01
CA SER A 208 10.71 -4.05 15.03
C SER A 208 10.42 -5.46 14.46
N GLY A 209 9.94 -5.56 13.21
CA GLY A 209 9.61 -6.84 12.55
C GLY A 209 8.27 -7.45 12.98
N LYS A 210 7.41 -6.72 13.70
CA LYS A 210 6.09 -7.15 14.15
C LYS A 210 5.12 -5.96 14.27
N LEU A 211 3.82 -6.24 14.24
CA LEU A 211 2.79 -5.25 14.59
C LEU A 211 2.78 -5.01 16.11
N GLY A 212 2.46 -3.78 16.50
CA GLY A 212 2.32 -3.43 17.91
C GLY A 212 2.18 -1.93 18.16
N ALA A 213 1.98 -1.58 19.44
CA ALA A 213 1.78 -0.19 19.86
C ALA A 213 2.94 0.75 19.46
N GLU A 214 4.17 0.24 19.43
CA GLU A 214 5.36 1.00 18.99
C GLU A 214 5.22 1.43 17.52
N GLY A 215 4.87 0.50 16.63
CA GLY A 215 4.64 0.81 15.20
C GLY A 215 3.49 1.79 15.03
N ILE A 216 2.35 1.56 15.70
CA ILE A 216 1.19 2.48 15.65
C ILE A 216 1.58 3.87 16.17
N GLY A 217 2.29 3.95 17.30
CA GLY A 217 2.79 5.21 17.87
C GLY A 217 3.78 5.96 16.97
N SER A 218 4.39 5.30 15.99
CA SER A 218 5.29 5.92 15.01
C SER A 218 4.57 6.76 13.94
N SER A 219 3.24 6.83 13.98
CA SER A 219 2.43 7.56 12.97
C SER A 219 1.41 8.50 13.62
N THR A 220 1.79 9.19 14.72
CA THR A 220 1.01 10.33 15.21
C THR A 220 0.93 11.44 14.16
N ALA A 221 0.11 12.46 14.41
CA ALA A 221 -0.03 13.59 13.51
C ALA A 221 1.32 14.24 13.19
N GLU A 222 2.14 14.53 14.22
CA GLU A 222 3.45 15.18 14.09
C GLU A 222 4.46 14.29 13.37
N LEU A 223 4.47 12.99 13.70
CA LEU A 223 5.37 12.03 13.05
C LEU A 223 4.98 11.79 11.59
N THR A 224 3.69 11.90 11.25
CA THR A 224 3.24 11.85 9.86
C THR A 224 3.70 13.07 9.07
N GLU A 225 3.64 14.27 9.65
CA GLU A 225 4.25 15.46 9.05
C GLU A 225 5.75 15.30 8.82
N GLN A 226 6.45 14.69 9.79
CA GLN A 226 7.88 14.38 9.63
C GLN A 226 8.13 13.41 8.48
N LYS A 227 7.30 12.36 8.33
CA LYS A 227 7.38 11.41 7.21
C LYS A 227 7.19 12.11 5.86
N ILE A 228 6.24 13.02 5.77
CA ILE A 228 6.00 13.80 4.55
C ILE A 228 7.19 14.72 4.24
N ARG A 229 7.85 15.29 5.26
CA ARG A 229 9.10 16.04 5.03
C ARG A 229 10.19 15.14 4.41
N TRP A 230 10.35 13.91 4.86
CA TRP A 230 11.32 12.97 4.26
C TRP A 230 10.98 12.60 2.82
N VAL A 231 9.68 12.43 2.51
CA VAL A 231 9.24 12.24 1.11
C VAL A 231 9.58 13.47 0.27
N ARG A 232 9.30 14.66 0.79
CA ARG A 232 9.61 15.93 0.10
C ARG A 232 11.11 16.14 -0.12
N GLU A 233 11.93 15.82 0.89
CA GLU A 233 13.40 15.84 0.77
C GLU A 233 13.89 14.94 -0.38
N GLY A 234 13.33 13.73 -0.51
CA GLY A 234 13.68 12.80 -1.58
C GLY A 234 13.15 13.20 -2.96
N ALA A 235 11.98 13.81 -3.01
CA ALA A 235 11.28 14.16 -4.24
C ALA A 235 11.84 15.43 -4.92
N GLY A 236 12.31 16.39 -4.13
CA GLY A 236 12.66 17.69 -4.69
C GLY A 236 11.49 18.33 -5.44
N ASP A 237 11.75 18.79 -6.65
CA ASP A 237 10.75 19.48 -7.50
C ASP A 237 9.58 18.58 -7.93
N ARG A 238 9.79 17.25 -8.00
CA ARG A 238 8.73 16.30 -8.38
C ARG A 238 7.69 16.03 -7.28
N PHE A 239 7.82 16.61 -6.08
CA PHE A 239 6.89 16.38 -4.99
C PHE A 239 5.42 16.66 -5.35
N ALA A 240 5.17 17.63 -6.21
CA ALA A 240 3.82 17.97 -6.70
C ALA A 240 3.19 16.83 -7.55
N ASP A 241 4.01 15.99 -8.17
CA ASP A 241 3.55 14.89 -9.02
C ASP A 241 3.22 13.64 -8.20
N ILE A 242 3.77 13.52 -6.99
CA ILE A 242 3.58 12.38 -6.09
C ILE A 242 2.17 12.41 -5.49
N GLU A 243 1.50 11.26 -5.50
CA GLU A 243 0.28 11.03 -4.74
C GLU A 243 0.62 10.43 -3.37
N LEU A 244 0.13 11.05 -2.29
CA LEU A 244 0.30 10.51 -0.94
C LEU A 244 -0.91 9.63 -0.59
N GLU A 245 -0.62 8.38 -0.24
CA GLU A 245 -1.59 7.38 0.18
C GLU A 245 -1.44 7.05 1.66
N ILE A 246 -2.57 6.77 2.33
CA ILE A 246 -2.60 6.25 3.68
C ILE A 246 -3.72 5.21 3.87
N ALA A 247 -3.44 4.11 4.59
CA ALA A 247 -4.51 3.21 5.00
C ALA A 247 -5.20 3.69 6.27
N ALA A 248 -6.51 3.75 6.25
CA ALA A 248 -7.35 3.97 7.42
C ALA A 248 -7.58 2.63 8.15
N TYR A 249 -6.55 2.14 8.84
CA TYR A 249 -6.59 0.85 9.53
C TYR A 249 -7.65 0.80 10.63
N PHE A 250 -7.91 1.93 11.28
CA PHE A 250 -8.88 2.03 12.38
C PHE A 250 -10.12 2.78 11.89
N THR A 251 -10.93 2.12 11.07
CA THR A 251 -12.15 2.70 10.51
C THR A 251 -13.39 2.17 11.23
N VAL A 252 -14.17 3.08 11.83
CA VAL A 252 -15.47 2.76 12.44
C VAL A 252 -16.47 3.87 12.12
N VAL A 253 -17.45 3.58 11.29
CA VAL A 253 -18.56 4.50 11.02
C VAL A 253 -19.62 4.32 12.12
N THR A 254 -19.85 5.36 12.91
CA THR A 254 -20.75 5.33 14.08
C THR A 254 -21.26 6.73 14.42
N PRO A 255 -22.50 6.87 14.91
CA PRO A 255 -22.98 8.15 15.42
C PRO A 255 -22.32 8.60 16.73
N ASP A 256 -21.70 7.67 17.48
CA ASP A 256 -20.96 7.95 18.71
C ASP A 256 -19.45 7.78 18.48
N GLY A 257 -18.88 8.70 17.71
CA GLY A 257 -17.44 8.72 17.45
C GLY A 257 -16.60 8.94 18.71
N ALA A 258 -17.00 9.84 19.57
CA ALA A 258 -16.29 10.15 20.83
C ALA A 258 -16.26 8.96 21.79
N GLY A 259 -17.40 8.33 22.06
CA GLY A 259 -17.47 7.15 22.91
C GLY A 259 -16.71 5.95 22.33
N THR A 260 -16.72 5.80 21.00
CA THR A 260 -15.96 4.74 20.32
C THR A 260 -14.46 4.98 20.45
N ARG A 261 -13.98 6.20 20.23
CA ARG A 261 -12.56 6.55 20.45
C ARG A 261 -12.12 6.35 21.89
N ALA A 262 -12.97 6.73 22.86
CA ALA A 262 -12.67 6.52 24.28
C ALA A 262 -12.49 5.02 24.64
N LYS A 263 -13.24 4.12 24.00
CA LYS A 263 -13.11 2.67 24.20
C LYS A 263 -11.89 2.08 23.46
N MET A 264 -11.55 2.58 22.28
CA MET A 264 -10.49 2.03 21.45
C MET A 264 -9.09 2.55 21.81
N ALA A 265 -8.96 3.81 22.20
CA ALA A 265 -7.67 4.45 22.45
C ALA A 265 -6.76 3.68 23.42
N PRO A 266 -7.26 3.15 24.56
CA PRO A 266 -6.43 2.35 25.47
C PRO A 266 -5.84 1.08 24.83
N MET A 267 -6.50 0.50 23.84
CA MET A 267 -6.02 -0.71 23.13
C MET A 267 -4.73 -0.43 22.35
N PHE A 268 -4.50 0.83 21.98
CA PHE A 268 -3.32 1.30 21.24
C PHE A 268 -2.33 2.07 22.12
N GLY A 269 -2.59 2.16 23.44
CA GLY A 269 -1.76 2.94 24.36
C GLY A 269 -1.86 4.44 24.15
N MET A 270 -3.00 4.94 23.64
CA MET A 270 -3.25 6.35 23.30
C MET A 270 -4.37 6.93 24.14
N THR A 271 -4.45 8.29 24.16
CA THR A 271 -5.66 8.97 24.63
C THR A 271 -6.69 9.08 23.49
N PRO A 272 -7.99 9.29 23.81
CA PRO A 272 -9.01 9.51 22.78
C PRO A 272 -8.70 10.69 21.84
N GLU A 273 -8.06 11.73 22.32
CA GLU A 273 -7.66 12.93 21.55
C GLU A 273 -6.55 12.58 20.57
N VAL A 274 -5.53 11.83 21.00
CA VAL A 274 -4.45 11.34 20.12
C VAL A 274 -5.01 10.42 19.05
N LEU A 275 -5.92 9.52 19.38
CA LEU A 275 -6.57 8.65 18.41
C LEU A 275 -7.45 9.43 17.42
N ALA A 276 -8.12 10.52 17.86
CA ALA A 276 -8.90 11.38 16.98
C ALA A 276 -8.05 12.05 15.89
N GLU A 277 -6.83 12.46 16.25
CA GLU A 277 -5.87 13.08 15.33
C GLU A 277 -5.01 12.09 14.56
N HIS A 278 -5.06 10.79 14.92
CA HIS A 278 -4.18 9.78 14.33
C HIS A 278 -4.50 9.55 12.85
N PRO A 279 -3.53 9.75 11.91
CA PRO A 279 -3.81 9.72 10.47
C PRO A 279 -4.37 8.41 9.93
N HIS A 280 -4.11 7.28 10.60
CA HIS A 280 -4.66 5.97 10.24
C HIS A 280 -6.03 5.67 10.90
N ALA A 281 -6.64 6.62 11.63
CA ALA A 281 -7.92 6.42 12.31
C ALA A 281 -9.02 7.30 11.71
N LEU A 282 -10.13 6.69 11.29
CA LEU A 282 -11.34 7.35 10.83
C LEU A 282 -12.53 6.78 11.62
N ILE A 283 -12.85 7.43 12.75
CA ILE A 283 -13.86 6.95 13.72
C ILE A 283 -14.86 8.07 13.98
N GLY A 284 -16.10 7.89 13.54
CA GLY A 284 -17.17 8.87 13.70
C GLY A 284 -18.34 8.67 12.74
N SER A 285 -19.22 9.65 12.64
CA SER A 285 -20.26 9.69 11.64
C SER A 285 -19.69 9.85 10.22
N VAL A 286 -20.49 9.64 9.21
CA VAL A 286 -20.08 9.87 7.81
C VAL A 286 -19.61 11.31 7.62
N ASP A 287 -20.28 12.28 8.22
CA ASP A 287 -19.91 13.70 8.13
C ASP A 287 -18.55 13.96 8.78
N GLU A 288 -18.34 13.50 10.03
CA GLU A 288 -17.06 13.62 10.72
C GLU A 288 -15.90 12.97 9.94
N ILE A 289 -16.14 11.81 9.33
CA ILE A 289 -15.13 11.12 8.52
C ILE A 289 -14.81 11.90 7.24
N CYS A 290 -15.81 12.43 6.56
CA CYS A 290 -15.61 13.28 5.38
C CYS A 290 -14.80 14.55 5.72
N ASP A 291 -15.16 15.24 6.78
CA ASP A 291 -14.47 16.44 7.25
C ASP A 291 -13.01 16.12 7.59
N ARG A 292 -12.77 15.00 8.29
CA ARG A 292 -11.41 14.55 8.64
C ARG A 292 -10.57 14.19 7.41
N ILE A 293 -11.16 13.59 6.38
CA ILE A 293 -10.45 13.28 5.13
C ILE A 293 -10.08 14.58 4.39
N VAL A 294 -10.99 15.56 4.34
CA VAL A 294 -10.71 16.88 3.75
C VAL A 294 -9.59 17.59 4.50
N GLU A 295 -9.65 17.66 5.83
CA GLU A 295 -8.61 18.23 6.68
C GLU A 295 -7.25 17.58 6.44
N ARG A 296 -7.19 16.24 6.29
CA ARG A 296 -5.94 15.53 6.00
C ARG A 296 -5.35 15.87 4.64
N ARG A 297 -6.19 16.10 3.64
CA ARG A 297 -5.70 16.60 2.34
C ARG A 297 -5.12 18.02 2.48
N GLU A 298 -5.81 18.89 3.20
CA GLU A 298 -5.33 20.26 3.41
C GLU A 298 -4.03 20.30 4.22
N ARG A 299 -3.96 19.52 5.30
CA ARG A 299 -2.80 19.50 6.22
C ARG A 299 -1.61 18.74 5.66
N TYR A 300 -1.84 17.58 5.08
CA TYR A 300 -0.81 16.61 4.71
C TYR A 300 -0.62 16.45 3.20
N GLY A 301 -1.58 16.89 2.39
CA GLY A 301 -1.61 16.58 0.96
C GLY A 301 -2.05 15.15 0.66
N ILE A 302 -2.60 14.42 1.63
CA ILE A 302 -3.07 13.04 1.45
C ILE A 302 -4.40 13.08 0.69
N SER A 303 -4.39 12.57 -0.54
CA SER A 303 -5.58 12.47 -1.41
C SER A 303 -6.03 11.04 -1.67
N TYR A 304 -5.22 10.05 -1.31
CA TYR A 304 -5.52 8.65 -1.50
C TYR A 304 -5.67 7.93 -0.15
N VAL A 305 -6.87 7.44 0.13
CA VAL A 305 -7.19 6.76 1.40
C VAL A 305 -7.65 5.34 1.13
N SER A 306 -6.97 4.35 1.73
CA SER A 306 -7.33 2.93 1.60
C SER A 306 -8.07 2.44 2.84
N PHE A 307 -9.19 1.74 2.63
CA PHE A 307 -10.01 1.13 3.68
C PHE A 307 -9.87 -0.40 3.68
N GLY A 308 -10.04 -1.02 4.84
CA GLY A 308 -10.18 -2.46 4.94
C GLY A 308 -11.54 -2.94 4.41
N ALA A 309 -11.58 -4.13 3.80
CA ALA A 309 -12.78 -4.70 3.19
C ALA A 309 -13.97 -4.86 4.17
N SER A 310 -13.70 -5.02 5.46
CA SER A 310 -14.75 -5.07 6.50
C SER A 310 -15.56 -3.79 6.62
N ALA A 311 -15.02 -2.66 6.17
CA ALA A 311 -15.69 -1.36 6.23
C ALA A 311 -16.40 -0.98 4.91
N VAL A 312 -16.36 -1.82 3.87
CA VAL A 312 -16.79 -1.47 2.50
C VAL A 312 -18.18 -0.86 2.42
N ASP A 313 -19.16 -1.45 3.11
CA ASP A 313 -20.53 -0.93 3.12
C ASP A 313 -20.68 0.34 3.97
N ALA A 314 -20.01 0.37 5.11
CA ALA A 314 -20.10 1.49 6.03
C ALA A 314 -19.49 2.77 5.47
N VAL A 315 -18.42 2.67 4.65
CA VAL A 315 -17.74 3.82 4.05
C VAL A 315 -18.31 4.20 2.68
N ALA A 316 -19.22 3.43 2.10
CA ALA A 316 -19.81 3.75 0.78
C ALA A 316 -20.36 5.18 0.69
N PRO A 317 -21.07 5.74 1.70
CA PRO A 317 -21.50 7.13 1.65
C PRO A 317 -20.35 8.16 1.66
N VAL A 318 -19.20 7.82 2.24
CA VAL A 318 -17.99 8.66 2.21
C VAL A 318 -17.42 8.70 0.79
N ILE A 319 -17.34 7.53 0.15
CA ILE A 319 -16.85 7.39 -1.23
C ILE A 319 -17.74 8.21 -2.17
N GLU A 320 -19.07 8.03 -2.09
CA GLU A 320 -20.05 8.78 -2.91
C GLU A 320 -19.88 10.30 -2.79
N ARG A 321 -19.59 10.79 -1.59
CA ARG A 321 -19.44 12.22 -1.32
C ARG A 321 -18.12 12.81 -1.81
N LEU A 322 -17.02 12.07 -1.72
CA LEU A 322 -15.69 12.65 -1.87
C LEU A 322 -14.92 12.16 -3.10
N ALA A 323 -15.23 10.98 -3.68
CA ALA A 323 -14.48 10.45 -4.80
C ALA A 323 -14.43 11.44 -5.98
N GLY A 324 -13.21 11.70 -6.48
CA GLY A 324 -12.97 12.58 -7.62
C GLY A 324 -13.07 14.10 -7.34
N LYS A 325 -13.30 14.51 -6.08
CA LYS A 325 -13.42 15.94 -5.72
C LYS A 325 -12.10 16.57 -5.29
#